data_b84cc24bd827fd31c6cf4233e1917830
#
_entry.id   b84cc24bd827fd31c6cf4233e1917830
#
_cell.length_a   1.000
_cell.length_b   1.000
_cell.length_c   1.000
_cell.angle_alpha   90.00
_cell.angle_beta   90.00
_cell.angle_gamma   90.00
#
_symmetry.space_group_name_H-M   'P 1'
#
loop_
_entity.id
_entity.type
_entity.pdbx_description
1 polymer ?
#
loop_
_entity_poly.entity_id
_entity_poly.type
_entity_poly.pdbx_seq_one_letter_code
_entity_poly.pdbx_strand_id
1 'polypeptide(L)'
;MSELPDLSAVELFADLPDEEREHLARLMRPFEAPVGTVLMRAGDAGDGLYLLTSGALRAVRPGPHGMAIPLATIGPGAVVGELSLLGNGARTATVLVARQAEGWRLERRAFDVVRADLRPGSVALIRRLGILAAERMRDRYETIAAHIGVTPAPGAFPGALPEARSEPGELEHLATTLMFKQMTQAAVADLVADARRLYAARGAVVLSAGVPPPALYVVIRGAVEVSVRGPETVQRLRLAGPGRAVGHLGVLGPQAAVAEARARERTVLLELPWPRVQALLDGATDAARAFVLAFSEDVVRALRYAESPVAALRVSAGDDDQPNRRLMVTRTV
;
A
#
# COMPACT_ATOMS: atom_id res chain seq x y z
N MET A 1 -18.76 -29.11 -16.54
CA MET A 1 -17.50 -28.31 -16.52
C MET A 1 -17.93 -26.95 -16.02
N SER A 2 -17.48 -26.52 -14.86
CA SER A 2 -17.78 -25.15 -14.40
C SER A 2 -17.10 -24.16 -15.36
N GLU A 3 -17.88 -23.22 -15.86
CA GLU A 3 -17.41 -22.12 -16.71
C GLU A 3 -16.31 -21.36 -15.94
N LEU A 4 -15.21 -21.00 -16.62
CA LEU A 4 -14.15 -20.20 -15.99
C LEU A 4 -14.63 -18.76 -15.80
N PRO A 5 -14.10 -18.00 -14.80
CA PRO A 5 -14.46 -16.62 -14.65
C PRO A 5 -14.02 -15.79 -15.87
N ASP A 6 -14.90 -14.93 -16.36
CA ASP A 6 -14.48 -13.87 -17.26
C ASP A 6 -13.78 -12.77 -16.47
N LEU A 7 -12.46 -12.70 -16.58
CA LEU A 7 -11.64 -11.71 -15.90
C LEU A 7 -11.46 -10.42 -16.71
N SER A 8 -11.95 -10.35 -17.96
CA SER A 8 -11.76 -9.19 -18.83
C SER A 8 -12.51 -7.94 -18.35
N ALA A 9 -13.67 -8.15 -17.74
CA ALA A 9 -14.50 -7.07 -17.18
C ALA A 9 -14.08 -6.63 -15.77
N VAL A 10 -13.09 -7.27 -15.17
CA VAL A 10 -12.62 -6.97 -13.81
C VAL A 10 -11.40 -6.08 -13.89
N GLU A 11 -11.51 -4.88 -13.35
CA GLU A 11 -10.48 -3.82 -13.42
C GLU A 11 -9.08 -4.32 -13.00
N LEU A 12 -9.02 -5.20 -11.98
CA LEU A 12 -7.75 -5.78 -11.51
C LEU A 12 -7.02 -6.58 -12.59
N PHE A 13 -7.72 -7.16 -13.55
CA PHE A 13 -7.17 -8.06 -14.57
C PHE A 13 -7.29 -7.49 -16.00
N ALA A 14 -7.86 -6.29 -16.16
CA ALA A 14 -8.18 -5.72 -17.48
C ALA A 14 -6.94 -5.56 -18.38
N ASP A 15 -5.80 -5.16 -17.80
CA ASP A 15 -4.55 -4.91 -18.53
C ASP A 15 -3.71 -6.18 -18.79
N LEU A 16 -4.18 -7.35 -18.34
CA LEU A 16 -3.46 -8.60 -18.56
C LEU A 16 -3.71 -9.14 -19.98
N PRO A 17 -2.70 -9.77 -20.63
CA PRO A 17 -2.90 -10.55 -21.86
C PRO A 17 -3.94 -11.65 -21.65
N ASP A 18 -4.68 -12.01 -22.72
CA ASP A 18 -5.73 -13.04 -22.66
C ASP A 18 -5.23 -14.38 -22.11
N GLU A 19 -4.06 -14.84 -22.54
CA GLU A 19 -3.44 -16.09 -22.07
C GLU A 19 -3.20 -16.06 -20.56
N GLU A 20 -2.77 -14.92 -20.02
CA GLU A 20 -2.51 -14.77 -18.61
C GLU A 20 -3.81 -14.68 -17.80
N ARG A 21 -4.86 -14.02 -18.34
CA ARG A 21 -6.20 -14.03 -17.74
C ARG A 21 -6.76 -15.45 -17.64
N GLU A 22 -6.64 -16.22 -18.73
CA GLU A 22 -7.06 -17.65 -18.74
C GLU A 22 -6.26 -18.47 -17.73
N HIS A 23 -4.94 -18.26 -17.65
CA HIS A 23 -4.11 -18.95 -16.68
C HIS A 23 -4.59 -18.67 -15.25
N LEU A 24 -4.81 -17.41 -14.89
CA LEU A 24 -5.33 -17.02 -13.57
C LEU A 24 -6.75 -17.58 -13.33
N ALA A 25 -7.62 -17.53 -14.33
CA ALA A 25 -8.98 -18.05 -14.23
C ALA A 25 -8.99 -19.54 -13.87
N ARG A 26 -8.08 -20.34 -14.44
CA ARG A 26 -7.95 -21.78 -14.11
C ARG A 26 -7.50 -22.05 -12.67
N LEU A 27 -6.84 -21.08 -12.03
CA LEU A 27 -6.42 -21.18 -10.63
C LEU A 27 -7.53 -20.77 -9.64
N MET A 28 -8.59 -20.15 -10.13
CA MET A 28 -9.71 -19.72 -9.29
C MET A 28 -10.71 -20.85 -9.05
N ARG A 29 -11.38 -20.81 -7.92
CA ARG A 29 -12.45 -21.75 -7.54
C ARG A 29 -13.74 -20.97 -7.34
N PRO A 30 -14.89 -21.51 -7.81
CA PRO A 30 -16.17 -20.88 -7.53
C PRO A 30 -16.46 -20.92 -6.03
N PHE A 31 -17.15 -19.89 -5.53
CA PHE A 31 -17.72 -19.87 -4.20
C PHE A 31 -19.15 -19.37 -4.24
N GLU A 32 -19.95 -19.86 -3.31
CA GLU A 32 -21.28 -19.37 -2.99
C GLU A 32 -21.38 -19.22 -1.48
N ALA A 33 -21.99 -18.13 -1.01
CA ALA A 33 -22.12 -17.87 0.41
C ALA A 33 -23.45 -17.20 0.77
N PRO A 34 -24.25 -17.78 1.69
CA PRO A 34 -25.51 -17.21 2.13
C PRO A 34 -25.29 -15.93 2.98
N VAL A 35 -26.36 -15.15 3.12
CA VAL A 35 -26.39 -13.93 3.95
C VAL A 35 -25.95 -14.24 5.37
N GLY A 36 -25.11 -13.36 5.94
CA GLY A 36 -24.55 -13.50 7.28
C GLY A 36 -23.24 -14.31 7.36
N THR A 37 -22.84 -14.98 6.26
CA THR A 37 -21.55 -15.67 6.22
C THR A 37 -20.39 -14.67 6.40
N VAL A 38 -19.43 -15.03 7.26
CA VAL A 38 -18.17 -14.30 7.40
C VAL A 38 -17.15 -14.90 6.43
N LEU A 39 -16.85 -14.20 5.33
CA LEU A 39 -15.86 -14.65 4.36
C LEU A 39 -14.42 -14.49 4.88
N MET A 40 -14.16 -13.47 5.69
CA MET A 40 -12.86 -13.25 6.32
C MET A 40 -13.02 -12.42 7.60
N ARG A 41 -12.16 -12.64 8.58
CA ARG A 41 -12.14 -11.90 9.85
C ARG A 41 -10.92 -11.01 9.93
N ALA A 42 -11.08 -9.78 10.45
CA ALA A 42 -9.96 -8.91 10.78
C ALA A 42 -9.01 -9.62 11.75
N GLY A 43 -7.71 -9.58 11.48
CA GLY A 43 -6.68 -10.23 12.29
C GLY A 43 -6.29 -11.64 11.83
N ASP A 44 -7.15 -12.35 11.10
CA ASP A 44 -6.83 -13.67 10.57
C ASP A 44 -5.74 -13.59 9.48
N ALA A 45 -5.00 -14.68 9.30
CA ALA A 45 -4.08 -14.80 8.18
C ALA A 45 -4.85 -14.77 6.85
N GLY A 46 -4.31 -14.07 5.86
CA GLY A 46 -4.91 -14.02 4.53
C GLY A 46 -4.78 -15.36 3.81
N ASP A 47 -5.88 -16.01 3.54
CA ASP A 47 -5.99 -17.35 2.93
C ASP A 47 -6.41 -17.35 1.46
N GLY A 48 -6.73 -16.18 0.91
CA GLY A 48 -7.13 -16.02 -0.49
C GLY A 48 -7.68 -14.61 -0.77
N LEU A 49 -8.00 -14.34 -2.01
CA LEU A 49 -8.83 -13.21 -2.44
C LEU A 49 -10.15 -13.72 -3.03
N TYR A 50 -11.16 -12.88 -3.01
CA TYR A 50 -12.48 -13.17 -3.55
C TYR A 50 -12.83 -12.13 -4.60
N LEU A 51 -13.26 -12.58 -5.78
CA LEU A 51 -13.89 -11.79 -6.83
C LEU A 51 -15.40 -12.00 -6.73
N LEU A 52 -16.14 -10.94 -6.45
CA LEU A 52 -17.59 -11.00 -6.36
C LEU A 52 -18.23 -10.85 -7.76
N THR A 53 -19.06 -11.80 -8.17
CA THR A 53 -19.81 -11.74 -9.44
C THR A 53 -21.28 -11.40 -9.23
N SER A 54 -21.86 -11.82 -8.10
CA SER A 54 -23.22 -11.44 -7.73
C SER A 54 -23.38 -11.23 -6.23
N GLY A 55 -24.44 -10.55 -5.80
CA GLY A 55 -24.72 -10.27 -4.39
C GLY A 55 -24.11 -8.99 -3.85
N ALA A 56 -23.83 -8.95 -2.54
CA ALA A 56 -23.18 -7.82 -1.89
C ALA A 56 -22.42 -8.26 -0.62
N LEU A 57 -21.27 -7.65 -0.39
CA LEU A 57 -20.49 -7.83 0.82
C LEU A 57 -20.44 -6.53 1.62
N ARG A 58 -20.23 -6.66 2.93
CA ARG A 58 -20.00 -5.53 3.84
C ARG A 58 -18.66 -5.71 4.53
N ALA A 59 -17.76 -4.78 4.35
CA ALA A 59 -16.53 -4.71 5.10
C ALA A 59 -16.74 -3.91 6.38
N VAL A 60 -16.34 -4.48 7.52
CA VAL A 60 -16.40 -3.84 8.83
C VAL A 60 -15.08 -4.05 9.59
N ARG A 61 -14.81 -3.18 10.54
CA ARG A 61 -13.70 -3.32 11.47
C ARG A 61 -14.21 -3.39 12.89
N PRO A 62 -13.58 -4.19 13.77
CA PRO A 62 -13.87 -4.14 15.19
C PRO A 62 -13.60 -2.73 15.76
N GLY A 63 -14.59 -2.16 16.42
CA GLY A 63 -14.51 -0.91 17.16
C GLY A 63 -14.49 -1.15 18.66
N PRO A 64 -14.43 -0.08 19.48
CA PRO A 64 -14.54 -0.17 20.93
C PRO A 64 -15.85 -0.84 21.34
N HIS A 65 -15.83 -1.53 22.49
CA HIS A 65 -17.01 -2.20 23.06
C HIS A 65 -17.70 -3.22 22.15
N GLY A 66 -16.96 -3.83 21.20
CA GLY A 66 -17.51 -4.85 20.29
C GLY A 66 -18.36 -4.31 19.15
N MET A 67 -18.47 -3.00 18.97
CA MET A 67 -19.18 -2.40 17.82
C MET A 67 -18.46 -2.71 16.51
N ALA A 68 -19.23 -2.91 15.44
CA ALA A 68 -18.70 -3.06 14.10
C ALA A 68 -18.71 -1.70 13.37
N ILE A 69 -17.53 -1.17 13.07
CA ILE A 69 -17.38 0.08 12.31
C ILE A 69 -17.49 -0.25 10.82
N PRO A 70 -18.53 0.26 10.10
CA PRO A 70 -18.66 0.02 8.67
C PRO A 70 -17.52 0.70 7.91
N LEU A 71 -16.90 -0.03 6.98
CA LEU A 71 -15.83 0.47 6.11
C LEU A 71 -16.34 0.72 4.69
N ALA A 72 -17.00 -0.28 4.10
CA ALA A 72 -17.50 -0.22 2.73
C ALA A 72 -18.61 -1.25 2.49
N THR A 73 -19.46 -0.95 1.51
CA THR A 73 -20.32 -1.94 0.83
C THR A 73 -19.65 -2.28 -0.50
N ILE A 74 -19.58 -3.55 -0.83
CA ILE A 74 -18.83 -4.10 -1.95
C ILE A 74 -19.81 -4.82 -2.86
N GLY A 75 -19.83 -4.43 -4.12
CA GLY A 75 -20.71 -4.98 -5.16
C GLY A 75 -19.99 -5.89 -6.15
N PRO A 76 -20.72 -6.42 -7.15
CA PRO A 76 -20.14 -7.24 -8.22
C PRO A 76 -19.02 -6.53 -8.99
N GLY A 77 -18.06 -7.31 -9.49
CA GLY A 77 -16.84 -6.83 -10.14
C GLY A 77 -15.70 -6.46 -9.18
N ALA A 78 -15.99 -6.35 -7.87
CA ALA A 78 -14.97 -5.99 -6.91
C ALA A 78 -14.17 -7.20 -6.41
N VAL A 79 -12.89 -6.94 -6.07
CA VAL A 79 -11.97 -7.88 -5.45
C VAL A 79 -11.75 -7.50 -3.99
N VAL A 80 -11.75 -8.50 -3.09
CA VAL A 80 -11.50 -8.31 -1.66
C VAL A 80 -10.49 -9.33 -1.11
N GLY A 81 -9.72 -8.92 -0.12
CA GLY A 81 -8.74 -9.78 0.55
C GLY A 81 -7.35 -9.81 -0.10
N GLU A 82 -7.16 -9.11 -1.20
CA GLU A 82 -5.94 -9.01 -2.00
C GLU A 82 -4.74 -8.47 -1.21
N LEU A 83 -4.96 -7.47 -0.34
CA LEU A 83 -3.90 -6.83 0.44
C LEU A 83 -3.17 -7.79 1.39
N SER A 84 -3.90 -8.77 1.92
CA SER A 84 -3.30 -9.76 2.82
C SER A 84 -2.46 -10.79 2.09
N LEU A 85 -2.74 -11.03 0.81
CA LEU A 85 -1.94 -11.93 -0.02
C LEU A 85 -0.57 -11.32 -0.35
N LEU A 86 -0.56 -10.08 -0.81
CA LEU A 86 0.66 -9.42 -1.24
C LEU A 86 1.61 -9.12 -0.07
N GLY A 87 1.09 -8.66 1.07
CA GLY A 87 1.89 -8.22 2.21
C GLY A 87 2.16 -9.29 3.28
N ASN A 88 1.84 -10.57 3.06
CA ASN A 88 1.99 -11.66 4.05
C ASN A 88 1.44 -11.33 5.45
N GLY A 89 0.34 -10.60 5.51
CA GLY A 89 -0.18 -10.10 6.76
C GLY A 89 -1.61 -10.50 7.06
N ALA A 90 -2.05 -10.12 8.25
CA ALA A 90 -3.41 -10.34 8.71
C ALA A 90 -4.43 -9.56 7.85
N ARG A 91 -5.67 -10.03 7.82
CA ARG A 91 -6.83 -9.34 7.25
C ARG A 91 -7.03 -7.99 7.95
N THR A 92 -7.24 -6.95 7.19
CA THR A 92 -7.42 -5.60 7.72
C THR A 92 -8.87 -5.31 8.12
N ALA A 93 -9.80 -6.10 7.59
CA ALA A 93 -11.24 -5.97 7.84
C ALA A 93 -11.91 -7.35 7.95
N THR A 94 -13.05 -7.37 8.64
CA THR A 94 -14.00 -8.46 8.58
C THR A 94 -14.94 -8.20 7.41
N VAL A 95 -15.15 -9.21 6.55
CA VAL A 95 -16.05 -9.11 5.40
C VAL A 95 -17.19 -10.12 5.57
N LEU A 96 -18.40 -9.59 5.54
CA LEU A 96 -19.65 -10.31 5.75
C LEU A 96 -20.48 -10.29 4.47
N VAL A 97 -21.20 -11.36 4.21
CA VAL A 97 -22.18 -11.43 3.13
C VAL A 97 -23.45 -10.67 3.53
N ALA A 98 -23.71 -9.55 2.84
CA ALA A 98 -24.90 -8.70 3.07
C ALA A 98 -26.10 -9.12 2.21
N ARG A 99 -25.87 -9.64 0.99
CA ARG A 99 -26.83 -10.35 0.13
C ARG A 99 -26.12 -11.58 -0.40
N GLN A 100 -26.86 -12.69 -0.57
CA GLN A 100 -26.29 -13.94 -1.09
C GLN A 100 -25.27 -13.67 -2.17
N ALA A 101 -24.06 -14.15 -1.97
CA ALA A 101 -22.90 -13.80 -2.76
C ALA A 101 -22.38 -15.00 -3.52
N GLU A 102 -22.09 -14.80 -4.79
CA GLU A 102 -21.43 -15.76 -5.67
C GLU A 102 -20.21 -15.10 -6.31
N GLY A 103 -19.26 -15.94 -6.69
CA GLY A 103 -18.06 -15.44 -7.34
C GLY A 103 -16.94 -16.46 -7.37
N TRP A 104 -15.71 -15.94 -7.35
CA TRP A 104 -14.51 -16.76 -7.52
C TRP A 104 -13.51 -16.45 -6.41
N ARG A 105 -12.80 -17.47 -5.99
CA ARG A 105 -11.74 -17.37 -4.97
C ARG A 105 -10.42 -17.81 -5.56
N LEU A 106 -9.39 -16.98 -5.42
CA LEU A 106 -8.00 -17.38 -5.62
C LEU A 106 -7.37 -17.66 -4.26
N GLU A 107 -7.04 -18.92 -4.02
CA GLU A 107 -6.43 -19.35 -2.75
C GLU A 107 -4.99 -18.84 -2.62
N ARG A 108 -4.54 -18.66 -1.37
CA ARG A 108 -3.16 -18.25 -1.08
C ARG A 108 -2.13 -19.13 -1.78
N ARG A 109 -2.29 -20.44 -1.75
CA ARG A 109 -1.32 -21.36 -2.38
C ARG A 109 -1.20 -21.12 -3.88
N ALA A 110 -2.32 -20.87 -4.56
CA ALA A 110 -2.32 -20.53 -5.98
C ALA A 110 -1.68 -19.16 -6.23
N PHE A 111 -1.97 -18.17 -5.39
CA PHE A 111 -1.31 -16.85 -5.48
C PHE A 111 0.21 -16.93 -5.19
N ASP A 112 0.65 -17.77 -4.26
CA ASP A 112 2.07 -17.97 -3.98
C ASP A 112 2.81 -18.58 -5.17
N VAL A 113 2.16 -19.47 -5.95
CA VAL A 113 2.68 -19.96 -7.23
C VAL A 113 2.79 -18.83 -8.25
N VAL A 114 1.72 -18.04 -8.41
CA VAL A 114 1.73 -16.85 -9.29
C VAL A 114 2.85 -15.89 -8.91
N ARG A 115 3.05 -15.64 -7.63
CA ARG A 115 4.10 -14.76 -7.11
C ARG A 115 5.51 -15.29 -7.37
N ALA A 116 5.71 -16.60 -7.28
CA ALA A 116 7.01 -17.25 -7.47
C ALA A 116 7.40 -17.40 -8.94
N ASP A 117 6.43 -17.57 -9.82
CA ASP A 117 6.63 -17.83 -11.26
C ASP A 117 7.16 -16.59 -12.02
N LEU A 118 6.84 -15.39 -11.55
CA LEU A 118 7.26 -14.10 -12.13
C LEU A 118 7.04 -13.99 -13.65
N ARG A 119 6.03 -14.70 -14.19
CA ARG A 119 5.60 -14.53 -15.59
C ARG A 119 5.12 -13.09 -15.83
N PRO A 120 5.09 -12.62 -17.07
CA PRO A 120 4.63 -11.27 -17.38
C PRO A 120 3.26 -10.94 -16.76
N GLY A 121 2.27 -11.84 -16.84
CA GLY A 121 0.96 -11.64 -16.24
C GLY A 121 0.97 -11.67 -14.72
N SER A 122 1.78 -12.52 -14.11
CA SER A 122 1.97 -12.55 -12.66
C SER A 122 2.55 -11.23 -12.15
N VAL A 123 3.56 -10.70 -12.85
CA VAL A 123 4.18 -9.41 -12.53
C VAL A 123 3.19 -8.26 -12.71
N ALA A 124 2.41 -8.27 -13.81
CA ALA A 124 1.38 -7.28 -14.08
C ALA A 124 0.28 -7.28 -13.00
N LEU A 125 -0.17 -8.45 -12.57
CA LEU A 125 -1.12 -8.58 -11.46
C LEU A 125 -0.56 -8.01 -10.15
N ILE A 126 0.68 -8.37 -9.80
CA ILE A 126 1.34 -7.86 -8.57
C ILE A 126 1.48 -6.34 -8.64
N ARG A 127 1.89 -5.80 -9.80
CA ARG A 127 1.96 -4.35 -10.04
C ARG A 127 0.59 -3.68 -9.85
N ARG A 128 -0.47 -4.22 -10.44
CA ARG A 128 -1.83 -3.67 -10.32
C ARG A 128 -2.33 -3.71 -8.87
N LEU A 129 -2.04 -4.77 -8.13
CA LEU A 129 -2.33 -4.84 -6.69
C LEU A 129 -1.57 -3.77 -5.90
N GLY A 130 -0.33 -3.49 -6.24
CA GLY A 130 0.47 -2.41 -5.66
C GLY A 130 -0.12 -1.03 -5.94
N ILE A 131 -0.56 -0.77 -7.18
CA ILE A 131 -1.25 0.47 -7.58
C ILE A 131 -2.55 0.63 -6.81
N LEU A 132 -3.40 -0.40 -6.75
CA LEU A 132 -4.65 -0.39 -5.98
C LEU A 132 -4.40 -0.08 -4.49
N ALA A 133 -3.32 -0.63 -3.92
CA ALA A 133 -2.94 -0.30 -2.55
C ALA A 133 -2.51 1.17 -2.39
N ALA A 134 -1.83 1.74 -3.40
CA ALA A 134 -1.46 3.16 -3.40
C ALA A 134 -2.69 4.08 -3.53
N GLU A 135 -3.67 3.74 -4.38
CA GLU A 135 -4.96 4.44 -4.48
C GLU A 135 -5.66 4.47 -3.13
N ARG A 136 -5.84 3.31 -2.49
CA ARG A 136 -6.43 3.22 -1.15
C ARG A 136 -5.63 3.97 -0.09
N MET A 137 -4.30 3.99 -0.19
CA MET A 137 -3.46 4.76 0.73
C MET A 137 -3.70 6.26 0.57
N ARG A 138 -3.88 6.76 -0.66
CA ARG A 138 -4.27 8.15 -0.93
C ARG A 138 -5.61 8.48 -0.27
N ASP A 139 -6.66 7.69 -0.54
CA ASP A 139 -8.00 7.89 0.02
C ASP A 139 -7.97 7.95 1.55
N ARG A 140 -7.14 7.10 2.18
CA ARG A 140 -6.93 7.11 3.64
C ARG A 140 -6.29 8.40 4.12
N TYR A 141 -5.24 8.86 3.45
CA TYR A 141 -4.56 10.10 3.79
C TYR A 141 -5.48 11.31 3.62
N GLU A 142 -6.25 11.38 2.55
CA GLU A 142 -7.26 12.41 2.30
C GLU A 142 -8.35 12.41 3.36
N THR A 143 -8.86 11.23 3.73
CA THR A 143 -9.84 11.09 4.82
C THR A 143 -9.30 11.63 6.14
N ILE A 144 -8.04 11.31 6.47
CA ILE A 144 -7.39 11.81 7.69
C ILE A 144 -7.20 13.33 7.60
N ALA A 145 -6.73 13.86 6.47
CA ALA A 145 -6.55 15.29 6.26
C ALA A 145 -7.86 16.06 6.44
N ALA A 146 -8.93 15.61 5.79
CA ALA A 146 -10.26 16.20 5.91
C ALA A 146 -10.76 16.22 7.37
N HIS A 147 -10.53 15.11 8.10
CA HIS A 147 -10.98 15.02 9.51
C HIS A 147 -10.26 16.00 10.44
N ILE A 148 -8.97 16.26 10.22
CA ILE A 148 -8.21 17.25 11.02
C ILE A 148 -8.25 18.66 10.42
N GLY A 149 -9.18 18.91 9.48
CA GLY A 149 -9.40 20.24 8.90
C GLY A 149 -8.29 20.70 7.95
N VAL A 150 -7.55 19.78 7.35
CA VAL A 150 -6.48 20.08 6.39
C VAL A 150 -7.01 19.92 4.97
N THR A 151 -7.03 21.01 4.22
CA THR A 151 -7.15 20.97 2.76
C THR A 151 -5.73 21.06 2.19
N PRO A 152 -5.29 20.07 1.39
CA PRO A 152 -3.97 20.17 0.75
C PRO A 152 -3.91 21.44 -0.11
N ALA A 153 -3.14 22.43 0.32
CA ALA A 153 -2.84 23.61 -0.45
C ALA A 153 -1.58 23.38 -1.28
N PRO A 154 -1.39 24.09 -2.41
CA PRO A 154 -0.13 24.05 -3.12
C PRO A 154 1.02 24.34 -2.17
N GLY A 155 1.91 23.37 -2.03
CA GLY A 155 3.11 23.47 -1.17
C GLY A 155 4.31 23.97 -1.96
N ALA A 156 5.38 24.31 -1.25
CA ALA A 156 6.68 24.54 -1.86
C ALA A 156 7.48 23.22 -1.92
N PHE A 157 8.28 23.04 -2.97
CA PHE A 157 9.23 21.95 -3.00
C PHE A 157 10.19 22.05 -1.80
N PRO A 158 10.50 20.95 -1.13
CA PRO A 158 11.53 20.98 -0.08
C PRO A 158 12.86 21.43 -0.70
N GLY A 159 13.69 22.09 0.10
CA GLY A 159 15.06 22.39 -0.31
C GLY A 159 15.81 21.12 -0.70
N ALA A 160 16.75 21.23 -1.63
CA ALA A 160 17.57 20.12 -2.06
C ALA A 160 18.33 19.52 -0.86
N LEU A 161 18.20 18.22 -0.67
CA LEU A 161 18.99 17.52 0.33
C LEU A 161 20.43 17.35 -0.19
N PRO A 162 21.46 17.55 0.66
CA PRO A 162 22.84 17.35 0.26
C PRO A 162 23.11 15.87 -0.07
N GLU A 163 24.02 15.65 -1.00
CA GLU A 163 24.46 14.30 -1.34
C GLU A 163 25.23 13.65 -0.20
N ALA A 164 24.98 12.38 0.01
CA ALA A 164 25.71 11.53 0.93
C ALA A 164 26.72 10.67 0.15
N ARG A 165 27.84 10.35 0.79
CA ARG A 165 28.80 9.39 0.24
C ARG A 165 28.31 7.97 0.50
N SER A 166 28.59 7.06 -0.46
CA SER A 166 28.44 5.62 -0.23
C SER A 166 29.45 5.16 0.82
N GLU A 167 29.02 4.29 1.72
CA GLU A 167 29.88 3.71 2.73
C GLU A 167 30.22 2.26 2.39
N PRO A 168 31.40 1.74 2.80
CA PRO A 168 31.73 0.33 2.66
C PRO A 168 30.67 -0.56 3.30
N GLY A 169 30.26 -1.65 2.63
CA GLY A 169 29.24 -2.58 3.11
C GLY A 169 27.79 -2.09 2.95
N GLU A 170 27.55 -0.93 2.34
CA GLU A 170 26.19 -0.40 2.14
C GLU A 170 25.33 -1.30 1.26
N LEU A 171 25.91 -1.85 0.18
CA LEU A 171 25.20 -2.73 -0.74
C LEU A 171 24.76 -4.03 -0.04
N GLU A 172 25.66 -4.63 0.73
CA GLU A 172 25.38 -5.82 1.53
C GLU A 172 24.29 -5.51 2.58
N HIS A 173 24.37 -4.36 3.22
CA HIS A 173 23.36 -3.93 4.16
C HIS A 173 22.00 -3.75 3.48
N LEU A 174 21.95 -3.07 2.33
CA LEU A 174 20.71 -2.90 1.56
C LEU A 174 20.09 -4.25 1.17
N ALA A 175 20.89 -5.21 0.71
CA ALA A 175 20.43 -6.54 0.33
C ALA A 175 19.76 -7.31 1.48
N THR A 176 20.06 -6.97 2.74
CA THR A 176 19.42 -7.58 3.92
C THR A 176 18.13 -6.87 4.35
N THR A 177 17.86 -5.68 3.83
CA THR A 177 16.70 -4.88 4.24
C THR A 177 15.41 -5.35 3.58
N LEU A 178 14.28 -4.95 4.18
CA LEU A 178 12.96 -5.51 3.85
C LEU A 178 12.57 -5.38 2.37
N MET A 179 12.93 -4.29 1.71
CA MET A 179 12.60 -4.07 0.30
C MET A 179 13.46 -4.93 -0.62
N PHE A 180 14.72 -5.16 -0.25
CA PHE A 180 15.71 -5.76 -1.14
C PHE A 180 16.01 -7.24 -0.84
N LYS A 181 15.57 -7.76 0.31
CA LYS A 181 15.92 -9.12 0.78
C LYS A 181 15.51 -10.28 -0.14
N GLN A 182 14.60 -10.02 -1.08
CA GLN A 182 14.17 -11.01 -2.08
C GLN A 182 14.87 -10.81 -3.44
N MET A 183 15.73 -9.79 -3.55
CA MET A 183 16.50 -9.49 -4.74
C MET A 183 17.89 -10.11 -4.64
N THR A 184 18.46 -10.51 -5.76
CA THR A 184 19.87 -10.87 -5.82
C THR A 184 20.75 -9.65 -5.59
N GLN A 185 21.97 -9.84 -5.10
CA GLN A 185 22.91 -8.73 -4.90
C GLN A 185 23.19 -7.99 -6.22
N ALA A 186 23.23 -8.69 -7.35
CA ALA A 186 23.38 -8.09 -8.67
C ALA A 186 22.19 -7.20 -9.04
N ALA A 187 20.96 -7.65 -8.76
CA ALA A 187 19.75 -6.86 -9.00
C ALA A 187 19.69 -5.60 -8.10
N VAL A 188 20.13 -5.71 -6.84
CA VAL A 188 20.24 -4.53 -5.95
C VAL A 188 21.32 -3.59 -6.47
N ALA A 189 22.48 -4.09 -6.91
CA ALA A 189 23.56 -3.27 -7.47
C ALA A 189 23.10 -2.49 -8.72
N ASP A 190 22.40 -3.14 -9.66
CA ASP A 190 21.82 -2.49 -10.85
C ASP A 190 20.80 -1.40 -10.48
N LEU A 191 19.94 -1.70 -9.52
CA LEU A 191 18.92 -0.74 -9.06
C LEU A 191 19.53 0.53 -8.45
N VAL A 192 20.63 0.40 -7.72
CA VAL A 192 21.27 1.53 -7.02
C VAL A 192 22.38 2.20 -7.81
N ALA A 193 22.77 1.66 -8.98
CA ALA A 193 23.91 2.15 -9.76
C ALA A 193 23.80 3.65 -10.09
N ASP A 194 22.61 4.08 -10.55
CA ASP A 194 22.34 5.47 -10.94
C ASP A 194 21.56 6.25 -9.87
N ALA A 195 21.33 5.66 -8.71
CA ALA A 195 20.57 6.29 -7.65
C ALA A 195 21.44 7.23 -6.82
N ARG A 196 20.92 8.44 -6.55
CA ARG A 196 21.60 9.38 -5.67
C ARG A 196 21.40 9.02 -4.22
N ARG A 197 22.43 9.21 -3.44
CA ARG A 197 22.37 9.10 -1.98
C ARG A 197 22.22 10.49 -1.40
N LEU A 198 21.23 10.68 -0.55
CA LEU A 198 20.93 11.97 0.05
C LEU A 198 21.04 11.88 1.57
N TYR A 199 21.57 12.95 2.16
CA TYR A 199 21.63 13.13 3.60
C TYR A 199 20.52 14.05 4.08
N ALA A 200 19.70 13.59 5.01
CA ALA A 200 18.67 14.38 5.67
C ALA A 200 19.02 14.54 7.16
N ALA A 201 19.30 15.77 7.58
CA ALA A 201 19.46 16.10 9.00
C ALA A 201 18.15 15.89 9.75
N ARG A 202 18.20 15.70 11.06
CA ARG A 202 16.99 15.60 11.89
C ARG A 202 16.10 16.84 11.64
N GLY A 203 14.82 16.59 11.36
CA GLY A 203 13.84 17.64 11.05
C GLY A 203 13.78 18.06 9.58
N ALA A 204 14.72 17.63 8.74
CA ALA A 204 14.69 17.96 7.31
C ALA A 204 13.43 17.40 6.63
N VAL A 205 12.82 18.17 5.76
CA VAL A 205 11.67 17.77 4.95
C VAL A 205 12.19 16.98 3.75
N VAL A 206 11.73 15.74 3.59
CA VAL A 206 12.04 14.87 2.45
C VAL A 206 10.97 15.03 1.38
N LEU A 207 9.69 15.12 1.80
CA LEU A 207 8.55 15.35 0.93
C LEU A 207 7.63 16.38 1.57
N SER A 208 7.20 17.39 0.80
CA SER A 208 6.22 18.37 1.25
C SER A 208 4.80 17.95 0.87
N ALA A 209 3.84 18.18 1.75
CA ALA A 209 2.43 18.12 1.38
C ALA A 209 2.13 19.22 0.33
N GLY A 210 1.16 18.97 -0.54
CA GLY A 210 0.79 19.90 -1.61
C GLY A 210 1.70 19.90 -2.85
N VAL A 211 2.75 19.06 -2.87
CA VAL A 211 3.70 18.94 -3.99
C VAL A 211 3.75 17.49 -4.47
N PRO A 212 3.77 17.25 -5.79
CA PRO A 212 4.01 15.89 -6.31
C PRO A 212 5.36 15.35 -5.82
N PRO A 213 5.41 14.09 -5.31
CA PRO A 213 6.69 13.47 -4.95
C PRO A 213 7.61 13.39 -6.17
N PRO A 214 8.82 13.95 -6.15
CA PRO A 214 9.72 13.94 -7.32
C PRO A 214 10.38 12.58 -7.51
N ALA A 215 10.43 11.76 -6.47
CA ALA A 215 11.09 10.47 -6.45
C ALA A 215 10.46 9.53 -5.40
N LEU A 216 10.79 8.25 -5.50
CA LEU A 216 10.67 7.30 -4.43
C LEU A 216 11.97 7.34 -3.60
N TYR A 217 11.87 7.53 -2.30
CA TYR A 217 13.02 7.58 -1.40
C TYR A 217 13.04 6.33 -0.52
N VAL A 218 14.11 5.54 -0.61
CA VAL A 218 14.30 4.36 0.24
C VAL A 218 15.24 4.72 1.39
N VAL A 219 14.83 4.45 2.61
CA VAL A 219 15.67 4.69 3.79
C VAL A 219 16.79 3.65 3.84
N ILE A 220 18.04 4.11 3.75
CA ILE A 220 19.23 3.26 3.95
C ILE A 220 19.53 3.18 5.45
N ARG A 221 19.52 4.33 6.12
CA ARG A 221 19.85 4.48 7.54
C ARG A 221 19.02 5.58 8.16
N GLY A 222 18.65 5.44 9.43
CA GLY A 222 17.81 6.41 10.14
C GLY A 222 16.32 6.16 9.98
N ALA A 223 15.51 7.20 10.09
CA ALA A 223 14.05 7.08 10.06
C ALA A 223 13.37 8.33 9.50
N VAL A 224 12.32 8.12 8.71
CA VAL A 224 11.45 9.15 8.13
C VAL A 224 10.03 8.99 8.65
N GLU A 225 9.48 10.03 9.26
CA GLU A 225 8.09 10.09 9.66
C GLU A 225 7.22 10.62 8.52
N VAL A 226 6.13 9.93 8.23
CA VAL A 226 5.07 10.40 7.34
C VAL A 226 3.89 10.85 8.20
N SER A 227 3.46 12.10 8.01
CA SER A 227 2.40 12.71 8.80
C SER A 227 1.55 13.68 7.99
N VAL A 228 0.28 13.83 8.38
CA VAL A 228 -0.57 14.94 7.95
C VAL A 228 -0.51 16.02 9.04
N ARG A 229 -0.24 17.26 8.64
CA ARG A 229 -0.10 18.39 9.56
C ARG A 229 -1.23 19.38 9.36
N GLY A 230 -2.00 19.59 10.41
CA GLY A 230 -2.93 20.71 10.56
C GLY A 230 -2.30 21.89 11.30
N PRO A 231 -3.05 23.01 11.44
CA PRO A 231 -2.55 24.21 12.13
C PRO A 231 -2.08 23.94 13.57
N GLU A 232 -2.81 23.12 14.32
CA GLU A 232 -2.54 22.82 15.72
C GLU A 232 -2.28 21.33 15.99
N THR A 233 -2.35 20.48 14.95
CA THR A 233 -2.32 19.04 15.12
C THR A 233 -1.40 18.38 14.14
N VAL A 234 -0.72 17.31 14.56
CA VAL A 234 0.07 16.45 13.68
C VAL A 234 -0.44 15.03 13.84
N GLN A 235 -1.02 14.49 12.79
CA GLN A 235 -1.42 13.09 12.74
C GLN A 235 -0.31 12.28 12.08
N ARG A 236 0.43 11.52 12.88
CA ARG A 236 1.44 10.60 12.35
C ARG A 236 0.74 9.40 11.70
N LEU A 237 1.11 9.12 10.45
CA LEU A 237 0.60 8.00 9.67
C LEU A 237 1.51 6.77 9.83
N ARG A 238 2.82 6.96 9.73
CA ARG A 238 3.81 5.88 9.85
C ARG A 238 5.21 6.40 10.08
N LEU A 239 6.10 5.48 10.48
CA LEU A 239 7.54 5.67 10.50
C LEU A 239 8.18 4.69 9.50
N ALA A 240 9.01 5.20 8.61
CA ALA A 240 9.80 4.43 7.65
C ALA A 240 11.24 4.33 8.15
N GLY A 241 11.68 3.13 8.49
CA GLY A 241 13.08 2.81 8.84
C GLY A 241 13.81 2.17 7.67
N PRO A 242 15.02 1.60 7.90
CA PRO A 242 15.83 0.99 6.85
C PRO A 242 15.09 -0.05 6.00
N GLY A 243 15.30 0.03 4.68
CA GLY A 243 14.60 -0.82 3.71
C GLY A 243 13.12 -0.52 3.52
N ARG A 244 12.64 0.65 3.96
CA ARG A 244 11.29 1.16 3.71
C ARG A 244 11.36 2.39 2.81
N ALA A 245 10.34 2.58 1.99
CA ALA A 245 10.29 3.73 1.12
C ALA A 245 9.26 4.77 1.57
N VAL A 246 9.46 6.02 1.14
CA VAL A 246 8.48 7.10 1.19
C VAL A 246 8.31 7.70 -0.21
N GLY A 247 7.14 8.28 -0.49
CA GLY A 247 6.83 8.82 -1.82
C GLY A 247 6.02 7.90 -2.72
N HIS A 248 5.58 6.74 -2.26
CA HIS A 248 4.86 5.72 -3.04
C HIS A 248 3.71 6.28 -3.91
N LEU A 249 3.01 7.33 -3.44
CA LEU A 249 1.86 7.90 -4.15
C LEU A 249 2.23 8.52 -5.51
N GLY A 250 3.52 8.75 -5.77
CA GLY A 250 3.98 9.17 -7.09
C GLY A 250 3.76 8.13 -8.19
N VAL A 251 3.53 6.85 -7.86
CA VAL A 251 3.13 5.82 -8.82
C VAL A 251 1.78 6.14 -9.50
N LEU A 252 0.94 6.92 -8.84
CA LEU A 252 -0.35 7.38 -9.35
C LEU A 252 -0.24 8.60 -10.28
N GLY A 253 0.97 9.02 -10.63
CA GLY A 253 1.23 10.19 -11.47
C GLY A 253 1.54 11.47 -10.65
N PRO A 254 1.60 12.62 -11.34
CA PRO A 254 2.09 13.89 -10.77
C PRO A 254 1.03 14.59 -9.91
N GLN A 255 0.43 13.88 -8.97
CA GLN A 255 -0.56 14.42 -8.05
C GLN A 255 0.13 14.90 -6.77
N ALA A 256 -0.37 16.00 -6.20
CA ALA A 256 0.14 16.57 -4.96
C ALA A 256 0.08 15.54 -3.80
N ALA A 257 1.13 15.48 -3.01
CA ALA A 257 1.17 14.64 -1.82
C ALA A 257 0.22 15.21 -0.75
N VAL A 258 -0.54 14.31 -0.12
CA VAL A 258 -1.43 14.69 1.00
C VAL A 258 -0.65 14.83 2.31
N ALA A 259 0.41 14.04 2.47
CA ALA A 259 1.22 13.96 3.68
C ALA A 259 2.63 14.49 3.47
N GLU A 260 3.20 15.03 4.54
CA GLU A 260 4.61 15.40 4.61
C GLU A 260 5.46 14.20 5.07
N ALA A 261 6.68 14.10 4.56
CA ALA A 261 7.69 13.16 5.06
C ALA A 261 8.89 13.94 5.63
N ARG A 262 9.25 13.65 6.89
CA ARG A 262 10.30 14.39 7.63
C ARG A 262 11.25 13.43 8.34
N ALA A 263 12.55 13.70 8.22
CA ALA A 263 13.58 12.92 8.93
C ALA A 263 13.46 13.09 10.45
N ARG A 264 13.39 11.98 11.20
CA ARG A 264 13.29 11.99 12.68
C ARG A 264 14.67 12.00 13.36
N GLU A 265 15.68 11.60 12.64
CA GLU A 265 17.07 11.57 13.04
C GLU A 265 17.96 11.79 11.81
N ARG A 266 19.27 11.70 11.95
CA ARG A 266 20.20 11.69 10.81
C ARG A 266 19.86 10.51 9.92
N THR A 267 19.47 10.79 8.68
CA THR A 267 18.92 9.79 7.76
C THR A 267 19.68 9.83 6.43
N VAL A 268 20.00 8.66 5.92
CA VAL A 268 20.54 8.48 4.57
C VAL A 268 19.47 7.83 3.71
N LEU A 269 19.21 8.43 2.56
CA LEU A 269 18.17 8.05 1.62
C LEU A 269 18.78 7.67 0.29
N LEU A 270 18.22 6.65 -0.37
CA LEU A 270 18.43 6.37 -1.77
C LEU A 270 17.30 7.05 -2.55
N GLU A 271 17.62 7.94 -3.47
CA GLU A 271 16.65 8.62 -4.33
C GLU A 271 16.50 7.85 -5.65
N LEU A 272 15.29 7.41 -5.93
CA LEU A 272 14.90 6.77 -7.19
C LEU A 272 13.91 7.69 -7.92
N PRO A 273 14.34 8.48 -8.92
CA PRO A 273 13.45 9.37 -9.68
C PRO A 273 12.32 8.57 -10.35
N TRP A 274 11.12 9.17 -10.45
CA TRP A 274 9.94 8.48 -11.00
C TRP A 274 10.16 7.90 -12.40
N PRO A 275 10.89 8.53 -13.33
CA PRO A 275 11.19 7.89 -14.62
C PRO A 275 11.95 6.56 -14.46
N ARG A 276 12.88 6.47 -13.51
CA ARG A 276 13.58 5.21 -13.20
C ARG A 276 12.66 4.18 -12.55
N VAL A 277 11.84 4.62 -11.60
CA VAL A 277 10.83 3.74 -10.96
C VAL A 277 9.87 3.20 -12.00
N GLN A 278 9.37 4.03 -12.90
CA GLN A 278 8.46 3.63 -13.97
C GLN A 278 9.14 2.62 -14.92
N ALA A 279 10.39 2.87 -15.33
CA ALA A 279 11.14 1.93 -16.15
C ALA A 279 11.34 0.56 -15.47
N LEU A 280 11.46 0.53 -14.14
CA LEU A 280 11.51 -0.72 -13.37
C LEU A 280 10.14 -1.40 -13.27
N LEU A 281 9.08 -0.62 -13.10
CA LEU A 281 7.70 -1.17 -13.02
C LEU A 281 7.23 -1.75 -14.36
N ASP A 282 7.70 -1.21 -15.48
CA ASP A 282 7.38 -1.65 -16.84
C ASP A 282 8.41 -2.64 -17.43
N GLY A 283 9.53 -2.82 -16.73
CA GLY A 283 10.65 -3.64 -17.21
C GLY A 283 10.39 -5.15 -17.15
N ALA A 284 11.08 -5.87 -18.03
CA ALA A 284 10.99 -7.33 -18.13
C ALA A 284 12.22 -8.07 -17.56
N THR A 285 13.22 -7.35 -17.05
CA THR A 285 14.41 -7.96 -16.44
C THR A 285 14.08 -8.58 -15.08
N ASP A 286 14.89 -9.52 -14.62
CA ASP A 286 14.71 -10.13 -13.30
C ASP A 286 14.79 -9.09 -12.17
N ALA A 287 15.66 -8.09 -12.31
CA ALA A 287 15.75 -6.98 -11.38
C ALA A 287 14.46 -6.15 -11.35
N ALA A 288 13.86 -5.85 -12.52
CA ALA A 288 12.60 -5.14 -12.64
C ALA A 288 11.43 -5.93 -12.01
N ARG A 289 11.33 -7.22 -12.30
CA ARG A 289 10.30 -8.10 -11.70
C ARG A 289 10.41 -8.19 -10.19
N ALA A 290 11.63 -8.35 -9.67
CA ALA A 290 11.89 -8.36 -8.24
C ALA A 290 11.56 -7.00 -7.60
N PHE A 291 11.83 -5.88 -8.29
CA PHE A 291 11.45 -4.54 -7.85
C PHE A 291 9.94 -4.37 -7.77
N VAL A 292 9.17 -4.81 -8.80
CA VAL A 292 7.69 -4.77 -8.78
C VAL A 292 7.14 -5.44 -7.55
N LEU A 293 7.64 -6.65 -7.23
CA LEU A 293 7.21 -7.38 -6.04
C LEU A 293 7.55 -6.61 -4.76
N ALA A 294 8.80 -6.17 -4.62
CA ALA A 294 9.29 -5.46 -3.44
C ALA A 294 8.55 -4.13 -3.21
N PHE A 295 8.35 -3.34 -4.27
CA PHE A 295 7.60 -2.09 -4.25
C PHE A 295 6.15 -2.31 -3.84
N SER A 296 5.45 -3.24 -4.48
CA SER A 296 4.04 -3.54 -4.22
C SER A 296 3.82 -4.04 -2.78
N GLU A 297 4.71 -4.88 -2.27
CA GLU A 297 4.68 -5.31 -0.87
C GLU A 297 4.91 -4.15 0.09
N ASP A 298 5.82 -3.21 -0.22
CA ASP A 298 6.09 -2.07 0.66
C ASP A 298 4.94 -1.07 0.67
N VAL A 299 4.27 -0.82 -0.47
CA VAL A 299 3.03 -0.03 -0.55
C VAL A 299 1.94 -0.63 0.34
N VAL A 300 1.69 -1.94 0.24
CA VAL A 300 0.67 -2.62 1.07
C VAL A 300 1.00 -2.50 2.56
N ARG A 301 2.26 -2.65 2.92
CA ARG A 301 2.70 -2.45 4.32
C ARG A 301 2.50 -1.00 4.78
N ALA A 302 2.80 -0.02 3.91
CA ALA A 302 2.58 1.40 4.20
C ALA A 302 1.09 1.72 4.41
N LEU A 303 0.20 1.17 3.58
CA LEU A 303 -1.24 1.31 3.72
C LEU A 303 -1.75 0.79 5.07
N ARG A 304 -1.28 -0.37 5.52
CA ARG A 304 -1.68 -0.96 6.81
C ARG A 304 -1.43 -0.05 8.01
N TYR A 305 -0.31 0.68 8.01
CA TYR A 305 -0.05 1.66 9.08
C TYR A 305 -1.04 2.82 9.06
N ALA A 306 -1.53 3.23 7.88
CA ALA A 306 -2.49 4.31 7.75
C ALA A 306 -3.92 3.92 8.17
N GLU A 307 -4.24 2.64 8.25
CA GLU A 307 -5.59 2.18 8.59
C GLU A 307 -5.99 2.43 10.05
N SER A 308 -5.04 2.34 10.98
CA SER A 308 -5.32 2.51 12.42
C SER A 308 -5.84 3.93 12.75
N PRO A 309 -5.21 5.03 12.30
CA PRO A 309 -5.73 6.39 12.50
C PRO A 309 -7.13 6.58 11.91
N VAL A 310 -7.39 6.10 10.69
CA VAL A 310 -8.72 6.22 10.06
C VAL A 310 -9.81 5.50 10.86
N ALA A 311 -9.50 4.33 11.41
CA ALA A 311 -10.45 3.62 12.26
C ALA A 311 -10.80 4.42 13.53
N ALA A 312 -9.80 5.01 14.18
CA ALA A 312 -10.00 5.87 15.35
C ALA A 312 -10.86 7.11 15.01
N LEU A 313 -10.62 7.75 13.85
CA LEU A 313 -11.41 8.89 13.40
C LEU A 313 -12.89 8.54 13.18
N ARG A 314 -13.18 7.38 12.58
CA ARG A 314 -14.58 6.94 12.35
C ARG A 314 -15.32 6.65 13.65
N VAL A 315 -14.65 6.14 14.66
CA VAL A 315 -15.26 5.94 15.99
C VAL A 315 -15.62 7.26 16.65
N SER A 316 -14.75 8.27 16.54
CA SER A 316 -15.00 9.58 17.17
C SER A 316 -16.07 10.39 16.44
N ALA A 317 -16.23 10.26 15.12
CA ALA A 317 -17.29 10.93 14.35
C ALA A 317 -18.69 10.34 14.61
N GLY A 318 -18.78 9.08 15.06
CA GLY A 318 -20.06 8.45 15.44
C GLY A 318 -20.49 8.74 16.88
N ASP A 319 -19.67 9.42 17.70
CA ASP A 319 -19.88 9.64 19.13
C ASP A 319 -20.22 11.11 19.44
N ASP A 320 -20.84 11.82 18.47
CA ASP A 320 -21.19 13.25 18.58
C ASP A 320 -22.21 13.60 19.68
N ASP A 321 -22.63 12.61 20.48
CA ASP A 321 -23.51 12.82 21.66
C ASP A 321 -22.74 12.84 23.01
N GLN A 322 -21.39 12.85 22.99
CA GLN A 322 -20.60 12.98 24.22
C GLN A 322 -19.55 14.10 24.11
N PRO A 323 -19.69 15.22 24.86
CA PRO A 323 -18.88 16.42 24.68
C PRO A 323 -17.42 16.33 25.17
N ASN A 324 -16.83 15.16 25.45
CA ASN A 324 -15.51 15.10 26.12
C ASN A 324 -14.57 13.95 25.76
N ARG A 325 -14.65 13.34 24.58
CA ARG A 325 -13.58 12.42 24.11
C ARG A 325 -12.71 13.07 23.07
N ARG A 326 -11.59 13.64 23.52
CA ARG A 326 -10.51 14.12 22.66
C ARG A 326 -9.90 12.96 21.88
N LEU A 327 -9.89 13.07 20.55
CA LEU A 327 -9.06 12.26 19.66
C LEU A 327 -7.62 12.15 20.20
N MET A 328 -6.99 10.96 20.08
CA MET A 328 -5.54 10.83 20.26
C MET A 328 -4.81 11.54 19.11
N VAL A 329 -4.84 12.85 19.13
CA VAL A 329 -4.07 13.70 18.23
C VAL A 329 -2.88 14.21 19.03
N THR A 330 -1.68 13.93 18.55
CA THR A 330 -0.46 14.43 19.22
C THR A 330 -0.40 15.93 18.99
N ARG A 331 -0.61 16.75 20.06
CA ARG A 331 -0.39 18.20 19.99
C ARG A 331 1.08 18.48 19.71
N THR A 332 1.33 19.45 18.85
CA THR A 332 2.66 20.01 18.65
C THR A 332 2.98 20.89 19.88
N VAL A 333 4.00 20.54 20.63
CA VAL A 333 4.63 21.40 21.63
C VAL A 333 5.71 22.22 20.95
#